data_33f755943ca38aba4803b660c0446437
#
_entry.id   33f755943ca38aba4803b660c0446437
#
_cell.length_a   1.000
_cell.length_b   1.000
_cell.length_c   1.000
_cell.angle_alpha   90.00
_cell.angle_beta   90.00
_cell.angle_gamma   90.00
#
_symmetry.space_group_name_H-M   'P 1'
#
loop_
_entity.id
_entity.type
_entity.pdbx_description
1 polymer ?
#
loop_
_entity_poly.entity_id
_entity_poly.type
_entity_poly.pdbx_seq_one_letter_code
_entity_poly.pdbx_strand_id
1 'polypeptide(L)'
;KRGHAVMCSGANLIVKRDRWLESYPDLHPEIPSGDDMFLLESFKRRGLKIDVSESVELTAIVRPHTSWRAFFRQRMRWAGKAPKYTDKDILCCGAIVLIANVIQVLFPVALIVKFPIEYHLIKKRDKSVGFGTALLLEVVYPFYILICLIGGLFRRRW
;
A
#
# COMPACT_ATOMS: atom_id res chain seq x y z
N LYS A 1 -15.96 -0.65 11.80
CA LYS A 1 -14.79 -0.48 10.88
C LYS A 1 -14.11 0.90 11.05
N ARG A 2 -14.52 1.69 12.03
CA ARG A 2 -13.91 2.99 12.31
C ARG A 2 -12.58 2.77 13.02
N GLY A 3 -11.51 3.42 12.54
CA GLY A 3 -10.20 3.40 13.20
C GLY A 3 -9.18 2.37 12.71
N HIS A 4 -9.57 1.40 11.87
CA HIS A 4 -8.66 0.35 11.37
C HIS A 4 -8.29 0.51 9.88
N ALA A 5 -8.30 1.75 9.38
CA ALA A 5 -7.80 2.01 8.03
C ALA A 5 -6.26 1.81 8.02
N VAL A 6 -5.78 1.02 7.05
CA VAL A 6 -4.36 0.66 6.91
C VAL A 6 -3.70 1.26 5.68
N MET A 7 -4.50 1.87 4.79
CA MET A 7 -4.01 2.48 3.56
C MET A 7 -4.84 3.71 3.20
N CYS A 8 -4.16 4.72 2.70
CA CYS A 8 -4.75 5.92 2.12
C CYS A 8 -4.04 6.25 0.81
N SER A 9 -4.72 6.91 -0.10
CA SER A 9 -4.14 7.34 -1.38
C SER A 9 -4.48 8.79 -1.66
N GLY A 10 -3.47 9.61 -1.86
CA GLY A 10 -3.62 11.00 -2.24
C GLY A 10 -4.31 11.21 -3.61
N ALA A 11 -4.44 10.15 -4.43
CA ALA A 11 -5.14 10.22 -5.70
C ALA A 11 -6.65 10.46 -5.55
N ASN A 12 -7.24 10.07 -4.42
CA ASN A 12 -8.65 10.30 -4.11
C ASN A 12 -8.83 10.46 -2.59
N LEU A 13 -8.54 11.63 -2.09
CA LEU A 13 -8.56 11.97 -0.68
C LEU A 13 -9.31 13.28 -0.47
N ILE A 14 -10.35 13.26 0.36
CA ILE A 14 -11.11 14.45 0.75
C ILE A 14 -10.91 14.67 2.23
N VAL A 15 -10.48 15.86 2.59
CA VAL A 15 -10.18 16.24 3.98
C VAL A 15 -10.76 17.61 4.29
N LYS A 16 -11.30 17.79 5.47
CA LYS A 16 -11.69 19.12 5.97
C LYS A 16 -10.42 19.95 6.17
N ARG A 17 -10.43 21.19 5.64
CA ARG A 17 -9.27 22.09 5.69
C ARG A 17 -8.72 22.28 7.11
N ASP A 18 -9.60 22.48 8.10
CA ASP A 18 -9.18 22.72 9.48
C ASP A 18 -8.44 21.51 10.05
N ARG A 19 -8.94 20.29 9.78
CA ARG A 19 -8.31 19.05 10.22
C ARG A 19 -6.99 18.77 9.51
N TRP A 20 -6.87 19.16 8.25
CA TRP A 20 -5.61 19.09 7.52
C TRP A 20 -4.58 20.05 8.13
N LEU A 21 -4.96 21.31 8.43
CA LEU A 21 -4.08 22.29 9.05
C LEU A 21 -3.62 21.84 10.45
N GLU A 22 -4.52 21.30 11.28
CA GLU A 22 -4.19 20.72 12.58
C GLU A 22 -3.21 19.53 12.48
N SER A 23 -3.26 18.79 11.39
CA SER A 23 -2.42 17.61 11.14
C SER A 23 -1.10 17.95 10.41
N TYR A 24 -0.95 19.18 9.93
CA TYR A 24 0.20 19.57 9.10
C TYR A 24 1.57 19.28 9.75
N PRO A 25 1.79 19.52 11.05
CA PRO A 25 3.05 19.18 11.71
C PRO A 25 3.38 17.67 11.67
N ASP A 26 2.37 16.82 11.58
CA ASP A 26 2.51 15.36 11.55
C ASP A 26 2.77 14.80 10.13
N LEU A 27 2.66 15.64 9.09
CA LEU A 27 2.77 15.19 7.69
C LEU A 27 4.19 15.00 7.19
N HIS A 28 5.19 15.28 8.02
CA HIS A 28 6.60 15.17 7.67
C HIS A 28 6.96 15.90 6.36
N PRO A 29 6.80 17.24 6.29
CA PRO A 29 6.99 18.00 5.06
C PRO A 29 8.43 17.90 4.50
N GLU A 30 9.38 17.47 5.31
CA GLU A 30 10.76 17.18 4.91
C GLU A 30 10.88 15.90 4.07
N ILE A 31 9.84 15.07 4.02
CA ILE A 31 9.83 13.83 3.24
C ILE A 31 9.04 14.07 1.95
N PRO A 32 9.67 13.95 0.76
CA PRO A 32 8.99 14.17 -0.49
C PRO A 32 8.01 13.04 -0.84
N SER A 33 6.81 13.09 -0.34
CA SER A 33 5.66 12.19 -0.51
C SER A 33 5.33 11.30 0.72
N GLY A 34 4.11 10.80 0.77
CA GLY A 34 3.58 9.96 1.86
C GLY A 34 2.75 10.76 2.85
N ASP A 35 2.53 12.01 2.54
CA ASP A 35 1.60 12.92 3.20
C ASP A 35 0.22 12.28 3.40
N ASP A 36 -0.27 11.50 2.45
CA ASP A 36 -1.51 10.72 2.55
C ASP A 36 -1.47 9.71 3.71
N MET A 37 -0.41 8.94 3.82
CA MET A 37 -0.27 7.94 4.88
C MET A 37 0.01 8.56 6.25
N PHE A 38 0.83 9.61 6.32
CA PHE A 38 1.07 10.35 7.57
C PHE A 38 -0.20 11.07 8.05
N LEU A 39 -1.00 11.60 7.11
CA LEU A 39 -2.31 12.15 7.43
C LEU A 39 -3.24 11.10 8.03
N LEU A 40 -3.27 9.89 7.46
CA LEU A 40 -4.03 8.77 7.99
C LEU A 40 -3.61 8.44 9.43
N GLU A 41 -2.30 8.34 9.70
CA GLU A 41 -1.77 8.11 11.05
C GLU A 41 -2.16 9.23 12.02
N SER A 42 -2.04 10.50 11.61
CA SER A 42 -2.44 11.64 12.41
C SER A 42 -3.92 11.59 12.78
N PHE A 43 -4.78 11.26 11.81
CA PHE A 43 -6.23 11.13 12.01
C PHE A 43 -6.57 9.97 12.97
N LYS A 44 -5.92 8.82 12.82
CA LYS A 44 -6.10 7.67 13.73
C LYS A 44 -5.66 8.02 15.16
N ARG A 45 -4.49 8.61 15.32
CA ARG A 45 -3.94 9.04 16.62
C ARG A 45 -4.84 10.03 17.34
N ARG A 46 -5.49 10.93 16.59
CA ARG A 46 -6.43 11.94 17.11
C ARG A 46 -7.86 11.41 17.26
N GLY A 47 -8.14 10.15 16.91
CA GLY A 47 -9.49 9.58 16.98
C GLY A 47 -10.48 10.25 16.03
N LEU A 48 -10.01 10.87 14.94
CA LEU A 48 -10.86 11.53 13.96
C LEU A 48 -11.63 10.51 13.11
N LYS A 49 -12.81 10.91 12.66
CA LYS A 49 -13.64 10.04 11.81
C LYS A 49 -12.98 9.86 10.45
N ILE A 50 -12.79 8.61 10.05
CA ILE A 50 -12.30 8.19 8.75
C ILE A 50 -13.39 7.34 8.11
N ASP A 51 -13.84 7.75 6.94
CA ASP A 51 -14.82 7.01 6.14
C ASP A 51 -14.18 6.63 4.79
N VAL A 52 -14.59 5.50 4.23
CA VAL A 52 -14.19 5.02 2.90
C VAL A 52 -15.43 4.93 2.02
N SER A 53 -15.39 5.56 0.87
CA SER A 53 -16.44 5.37 -0.14
C SER A 53 -16.10 4.17 -1.01
N GLU A 54 -17.06 3.28 -1.17
CA GLU A 54 -16.98 2.12 -2.08
C GLU A 54 -17.69 2.41 -3.42
N SER A 55 -18.14 3.65 -3.65
CA SER A 55 -18.81 4.03 -4.90
C SER A 55 -17.83 3.97 -6.08
N VAL A 56 -18.24 3.29 -7.14
CA VAL A 56 -17.49 3.20 -8.40
C VAL A 56 -17.29 4.58 -9.03
N GLU A 57 -18.27 5.48 -8.86
CA GLU A 57 -18.23 6.85 -9.39
C GLU A 57 -17.13 7.70 -8.78
N LEU A 58 -16.71 7.35 -7.54
CA LEU A 58 -15.62 8.03 -6.84
C LEU A 58 -14.27 7.33 -7.04
N THR A 59 -14.16 6.38 -7.96
CA THR A 59 -12.91 5.70 -8.24
C THR A 59 -11.97 6.57 -9.06
N ALA A 60 -10.81 6.92 -8.51
CA ALA A 60 -9.78 7.64 -9.25
C ALA A 60 -9.03 6.68 -10.20
N ILE A 61 -9.04 7.01 -11.49
CA ILE A 61 -8.28 6.28 -12.50
C ILE A 61 -6.91 6.93 -12.64
N VAL A 62 -5.86 6.20 -12.31
CA VAL A 62 -4.48 6.66 -12.38
C VAL A 62 -3.80 6.01 -13.59
N ARG A 63 -3.12 6.82 -14.40
CA ARG A 63 -2.34 6.30 -15.54
C ARG A 63 -1.15 5.48 -15.04
N PRO A 64 -0.91 4.29 -15.62
CA PRO A 64 0.24 3.48 -15.28
C PRO A 64 1.55 4.17 -15.71
N HIS A 65 2.66 3.80 -15.08
CA HIS A 65 3.97 4.24 -15.52
C HIS A 65 4.32 3.69 -16.90
N THR A 66 4.92 4.51 -17.74
CA THR A 66 5.35 4.13 -19.08
C THR A 66 6.71 3.38 -19.10
N SER A 67 7.44 3.37 -17.98
CA SER A 67 8.71 2.66 -17.87
C SER A 67 8.85 1.89 -16.55
N TRP A 68 9.47 0.73 -16.60
CA TRP A 68 9.81 -0.08 -15.43
C TRP A 68 10.67 0.68 -14.42
N ARG A 69 11.60 1.51 -14.89
CA ARG A 69 12.45 2.33 -14.03
C ARG A 69 11.64 3.33 -13.21
N ALA A 70 10.65 3.98 -13.81
CA ALA A 70 9.76 4.92 -13.10
C ALA A 70 8.87 4.18 -12.10
N PHE A 71 8.34 3.01 -12.50
CA PHE A 71 7.54 2.16 -11.65
C PHE A 71 8.32 1.72 -10.39
N PHE A 72 9.49 1.08 -10.54
CA PHE A 72 10.30 0.63 -9.41
C PHE A 72 10.78 1.80 -8.53
N ARG A 73 11.14 2.92 -9.13
CA ARG A 73 11.53 4.13 -8.38
C ARG A 73 10.41 4.60 -7.45
N GLN A 74 9.17 4.63 -7.94
CA GLN A 74 8.02 4.98 -7.12
C GLN A 74 7.81 3.98 -5.97
N ARG A 75 7.87 2.68 -6.26
CA ARG A 75 7.63 1.62 -5.27
C ARG A 75 8.71 1.57 -4.19
N MET A 76 9.98 1.70 -4.56
CA MET A 76 11.08 1.82 -3.60
C MET A 76 10.93 3.07 -2.72
N ARG A 77 10.47 4.19 -3.30
CA ARG A 77 10.17 5.40 -2.52
C ARG A 77 9.06 5.16 -1.50
N TRP A 78 8.03 4.39 -1.84
CA TRP A 78 6.98 4.04 -0.89
C TRP A 78 7.48 3.09 0.19
N ALA A 79 8.20 2.06 -0.18
CA ALA A 79 8.78 1.10 0.75
C ALA A 79 9.77 1.75 1.73
N GLY A 80 10.58 2.70 1.27
CA GLY A 80 11.56 3.41 2.11
C GLY A 80 10.96 4.28 3.22
N LYS A 81 9.63 4.48 3.25
CA LYS A 81 8.93 5.18 4.30
C LYS A 81 8.41 4.25 5.39
N ALA A 82 8.32 2.96 5.13
CA ALA A 82 7.79 2.00 6.08
C ALA A 82 8.39 2.11 7.49
N PRO A 83 9.71 2.35 7.67
CA PRO A 83 10.31 2.54 8.99
C PRO A 83 9.85 3.79 9.74
N LYS A 84 9.16 4.72 9.09
CA LYS A 84 8.68 5.96 9.70
C LYS A 84 7.23 5.87 10.17
N TYR A 85 6.51 4.83 9.78
CA TYR A 85 5.15 4.61 10.27
C TYR A 85 5.17 4.09 11.70
N THR A 86 4.25 4.62 12.51
CA THR A 86 4.12 4.29 13.94
C THR A 86 2.78 3.62 14.25
N ASP A 87 1.82 3.68 13.35
CA ASP A 87 0.51 3.06 13.53
C ASP A 87 0.59 1.54 13.53
N LYS A 88 0.08 0.93 14.59
CA LYS A 88 0.16 -0.53 14.80
C LYS A 88 -0.59 -1.34 13.75
N ASP A 89 -1.73 -0.85 13.24
CA ASP A 89 -2.50 -1.58 12.22
C ASP A 89 -1.74 -1.58 10.88
N ILE A 90 -1.13 -0.43 10.53
CA ILE A 90 -0.30 -0.30 9.32
C ILE A 90 0.92 -1.23 9.39
N LEU A 91 1.64 -1.20 10.52
CA LEU A 91 2.82 -2.04 10.74
C LEU A 91 2.46 -3.53 10.76
N CYS A 92 1.39 -3.90 11.46
CA CYS A 92 0.91 -5.28 11.52
C CYS A 92 0.51 -5.79 10.14
N CYS A 93 -0.27 -5.01 9.39
CA CYS A 93 -0.66 -5.37 8.03
C CYS A 93 0.56 -5.53 7.11
N GLY A 94 1.51 -4.59 7.17
CA GLY A 94 2.76 -4.66 6.41
C GLY A 94 3.60 -5.90 6.77
N ALA A 95 3.70 -6.22 8.06
CA ALA A 95 4.42 -7.40 8.53
C ALA A 95 3.75 -8.70 8.06
N ILE A 96 2.42 -8.81 8.14
CA ILE A 96 1.68 -9.97 7.64
C ILE A 96 1.94 -10.18 6.14
N VAL A 97 1.84 -9.11 5.34
CA VAL A 97 2.12 -9.18 3.90
C VAL A 97 3.55 -9.63 3.64
N LEU A 98 4.53 -9.04 4.33
CA LEU A 98 5.93 -9.41 4.16
C LEU A 98 6.19 -10.87 4.54
N ILE A 99 5.72 -11.31 5.70
CA ILE A 99 5.89 -12.69 6.19
C ILE A 99 5.25 -13.68 5.23
N ALA A 100 4.02 -13.42 4.77
CA ALA A 100 3.34 -14.30 3.81
C ALA A 100 4.14 -14.46 2.50
N ASN A 101 4.73 -13.37 2.00
CA ASN A 101 5.56 -13.41 0.78
C ASN A 101 6.91 -14.10 1.02
N VAL A 102 7.53 -13.93 2.18
CA VAL A 102 8.76 -14.67 2.55
C VAL A 102 8.47 -16.16 2.68
N ILE A 103 7.39 -16.54 3.35
CA ILE A 103 6.95 -17.94 3.45
C ILE A 103 6.74 -18.54 2.05
N GLN A 104 6.11 -17.83 1.14
CA GLN A 104 5.88 -18.30 -0.23
C GLN A 104 7.19 -18.54 -1.00
N VAL A 105 8.22 -17.71 -0.78
CA VAL A 105 9.55 -17.92 -1.40
C VAL A 105 10.25 -19.13 -0.81
N LEU A 106 10.21 -19.31 0.51
CA LEU A 106 10.87 -20.43 1.20
C LEU A 106 10.12 -21.75 1.01
N PHE A 107 8.80 -21.68 0.97
CA PHE A 107 7.91 -22.83 0.85
C PHE A 107 6.91 -22.62 -0.31
N PRO A 108 7.29 -22.86 -1.57
CA PRO A 108 6.42 -22.62 -2.72
C PRO A 108 5.06 -23.33 -2.67
N VAL A 109 4.96 -24.41 -1.88
CA VAL A 109 3.69 -25.11 -1.62
C VAL A 109 2.63 -24.18 -0.99
N ALA A 110 3.03 -23.13 -0.29
CA ALA A 110 2.13 -22.11 0.26
C ALA A 110 1.28 -21.42 -0.82
N LEU A 111 1.75 -21.41 -2.07
CA LEU A 111 1.02 -20.91 -3.23
C LEU A 111 -0.32 -21.64 -3.42
N ILE A 112 -0.39 -22.93 -3.11
CA ILE A 112 -1.61 -23.73 -3.24
C ILE A 112 -2.75 -23.17 -2.36
N VAL A 113 -2.42 -22.65 -1.21
CA VAL A 113 -3.41 -22.06 -0.27
C VAL A 113 -3.64 -20.57 -0.56
N LYS A 114 -2.57 -19.82 -0.79
CA LYS A 114 -2.62 -18.37 -0.95
C LYS A 114 -3.30 -17.96 -2.27
N PHE A 115 -2.91 -18.59 -3.38
CA PHE A 115 -3.39 -18.21 -4.71
C PHE A 115 -4.92 -18.27 -4.89
N PRO A 116 -5.65 -19.32 -4.46
CA PRO A 116 -7.10 -19.34 -4.60
C PRO A 116 -7.80 -18.17 -3.87
N ILE A 117 -7.28 -17.80 -2.70
CA ILE A 117 -7.83 -16.69 -1.90
C ILE A 117 -7.61 -15.37 -2.64
N GLU A 118 -6.39 -15.10 -3.09
CA GLU A 118 -6.07 -13.87 -3.81
C GLU A 118 -6.76 -13.80 -5.17
N TYR A 119 -6.81 -14.91 -5.90
CA TYR A 119 -7.55 -14.98 -7.16
C TYR A 119 -9.04 -14.67 -7.01
N HIS A 120 -9.67 -15.18 -5.94
CA HIS A 120 -11.06 -14.85 -5.62
C HIS A 120 -11.23 -13.34 -5.37
N LEU A 121 -10.33 -12.74 -4.61
CA LEU A 121 -10.36 -11.29 -4.31
C LEU A 121 -10.12 -10.45 -5.56
N ILE A 122 -9.19 -10.85 -6.43
CA ILE A 122 -8.93 -10.20 -7.72
C ILE A 122 -10.20 -10.23 -8.58
N LYS A 123 -10.81 -11.42 -8.73
CA LYS A 123 -12.03 -11.60 -9.53
C LYS A 123 -13.23 -10.81 -9.02
N LYS A 124 -13.31 -10.60 -7.72
CA LYS A 124 -14.35 -9.76 -7.14
C LYS A 124 -14.20 -8.29 -7.53
N ARG A 125 -12.96 -7.83 -7.75
CA ARG A 125 -12.64 -6.45 -8.13
C ARG A 125 -12.61 -6.24 -9.65
N ASP A 126 -11.95 -7.14 -10.35
CA ASP A 126 -11.75 -7.08 -11.80
C ASP A 126 -11.95 -8.47 -12.43
N LYS A 127 -13.09 -8.64 -13.07
CA LYS A 127 -13.46 -9.89 -13.72
C LYS A 127 -12.66 -10.17 -14.99
N SER A 128 -11.97 -9.17 -15.56
CA SER A 128 -11.21 -9.31 -16.80
C SER A 128 -9.89 -10.04 -16.61
N VAL A 129 -9.33 -10.07 -15.39
CA VAL A 129 -8.04 -10.71 -15.11
C VAL A 129 -8.13 -12.23 -15.32
N GLY A 130 -7.35 -12.75 -16.28
CA GLY A 130 -7.27 -14.18 -16.56
C GLY A 130 -6.52 -14.97 -15.47
N PHE A 131 -6.82 -16.26 -15.34
CA PHE A 131 -6.17 -17.16 -14.38
C PHE A 131 -4.64 -17.18 -14.55
N GLY A 132 -4.13 -17.34 -15.77
CA GLY A 132 -2.69 -17.35 -16.04
C GLY A 132 -1.98 -16.05 -15.66
N THR A 133 -2.63 -14.90 -15.92
CA THR A 133 -2.09 -13.60 -15.52
C THR A 133 -2.03 -13.46 -14.00
N ALA A 134 -3.10 -13.86 -13.31
CA ALA A 134 -3.13 -13.82 -11.85
C ALA A 134 -2.05 -14.74 -11.24
N LEU A 135 -1.89 -15.95 -11.77
CA LEU A 135 -0.88 -16.90 -11.31
C LEU A 135 0.54 -16.38 -11.55
N LEU A 136 0.81 -15.80 -12.72
CA LEU A 136 2.11 -15.19 -13.01
C LEU A 136 2.43 -14.05 -12.05
N LEU A 137 1.45 -13.17 -11.80
CA LEU A 137 1.61 -12.06 -10.85
C LEU A 137 1.88 -12.59 -9.45
N GLU A 138 1.19 -13.64 -9.02
CA GLU A 138 1.35 -14.24 -7.70
C GLU A 138 2.76 -14.84 -7.50
N VAL A 139 3.33 -15.45 -8.53
CA VAL A 139 4.70 -15.97 -8.48
C VAL A 139 5.75 -14.85 -8.46
N VAL A 140 5.52 -13.77 -9.21
CA VAL A 140 6.47 -12.65 -9.33
C VAL A 140 6.38 -11.69 -8.13
N TYR A 141 5.22 -11.58 -7.52
CA TYR A 141 4.94 -10.58 -6.48
C TYR A 141 5.85 -10.65 -5.25
N PRO A 142 6.21 -11.82 -4.69
CA PRO A 142 7.15 -11.89 -3.57
C PRO A 142 8.52 -11.29 -3.88
N PHE A 143 9.06 -11.60 -5.05
CA PHE A 143 10.35 -11.04 -5.49
C PHE A 143 10.27 -9.52 -5.68
N TYR A 144 9.17 -9.05 -6.27
CA TYR A 144 8.89 -7.63 -6.41
C TYR A 144 8.87 -6.91 -5.05
N ILE A 145 8.16 -7.46 -4.04
CA ILE A 145 8.10 -6.89 -2.69
C ILE A 145 9.50 -6.82 -2.07
N LEU A 146 10.27 -7.91 -2.15
CA LEU A 146 11.63 -7.96 -1.58
C LEU A 146 12.57 -6.94 -2.26
N ILE A 147 12.54 -6.85 -3.59
CA ILE A 147 13.34 -5.88 -4.35
C ILE A 147 12.97 -4.43 -3.94
N CYS A 148 11.67 -4.14 -3.84
CA CYS A 148 11.22 -2.80 -3.46
C CYS A 148 11.58 -2.45 -2.03
N LEU A 149 11.48 -3.41 -1.09
CA LEU A 149 11.84 -3.21 0.31
C LEU A 149 13.34 -2.97 0.46
N ILE A 150 14.17 -3.85 -0.11
CA ILE A 150 15.64 -3.72 -0.07
C ILE A 150 16.06 -2.41 -0.73
N GLY A 151 15.57 -2.13 -1.94
CA GLY A 151 15.89 -0.88 -2.64
C GLY A 151 15.42 0.37 -1.91
N GLY A 152 14.31 0.29 -1.18
CA GLY A 152 13.79 1.37 -0.34
C GLY A 152 14.67 1.66 0.88
N LEU A 153 15.16 0.61 1.55
CA LEU A 153 16.02 0.74 2.74
C LEU A 153 17.39 1.35 2.42
N PHE A 154 17.99 1.00 1.28
CA PHE A 154 19.29 1.52 0.87
C PHE A 154 19.24 2.91 0.24
N ARG A 155 18.07 3.38 -0.13
CA ARG A 155 17.91 4.66 -0.79
C ARG A 155 17.73 5.79 0.22
N ARG A 156 18.85 6.41 0.62
CA ARG A 156 18.87 7.51 1.61
C ARG A 156 18.47 8.90 1.05
N ARG A 157 18.35 9.08 -0.27
CA ARG A 157 17.99 10.35 -0.91
C ARG A 157 16.88 10.13 -1.94
N TRP A 158 15.83 10.93 -1.83
CA TRP A 158 14.66 10.94 -2.69
C TRP A 158 14.69 12.14 -3.63
#